data_1fd5f20376499cd2f6c1c300b1f4a484
#
_entry.id   1fd5f20376499cd2f6c1c300b1f4a484
#
_cell.length_a   1.000
_cell.length_b   1.000
_cell.length_c   1.000
_cell.angle_alpha   90.00
_cell.angle_beta   90.00
_cell.angle_gamma   90.00
#
_symmetry.space_group_name_H-M   'P 1'
#
loop_
_entity.id
_entity.type
_entity.pdbx_description
1 polymer ?
#
loop_
_entity_poly.entity_id
_entity_poly.type
_entity_poly.pdbx_seq_one_letter_code
_entity_poly.pdbx_strand_id
1 'polypeptide(L)'
;SAPLILGNDIRKFLKEDGSVDKNNETLRIVSNKKAIEIDSDPLGVQCRREKTNGLCDVLVKPLSDNRLAVCLFNKGCVTQTASFNVTELADNEYVTLPKSHRYKFLDVWENCEFVSDGAVSEAVGKHAVKLYIIESADTAKNGE
;
A
#
# COMPACT_ATOMS: atom_id res chain seq x y z
N SER A 1 -1.28 -7.56 -15.64
CA SER A 1 -0.99 -7.93 -14.24
C SER A 1 -0.04 -9.11 -14.20
N ALA A 2 0.94 -9.06 -13.32
CA ALA A 2 1.79 -10.21 -13.06
C ALA A 2 0.99 -11.25 -12.26
N PRO A 3 1.14 -12.55 -12.54
CA PRO A 3 0.50 -13.57 -11.73
C PRO A 3 1.11 -13.57 -10.32
N LEU A 4 0.26 -13.59 -9.30
CA LEU A 4 0.70 -13.76 -7.93
C LEU A 4 1.16 -15.20 -7.72
N ILE A 5 2.47 -15.40 -7.62
CA ILE A 5 3.06 -16.73 -7.39
C ILE A 5 3.32 -16.88 -5.89
N LEU A 6 2.66 -17.85 -5.26
CA LEU A 6 2.85 -18.15 -3.86
C LEU A 6 3.93 -19.24 -3.70
N GLY A 7 4.99 -18.89 -2.98
CA GLY A 7 6.03 -19.84 -2.56
C GLY A 7 5.74 -20.55 -1.24
N ASN A 8 4.54 -20.37 -0.70
CA ASN A 8 4.15 -20.91 0.60
C ASN A 8 3.66 -22.36 0.49
N ASP A 9 3.96 -23.16 1.51
CA ASP A 9 3.35 -24.48 1.64
C ASP A 9 1.88 -24.33 2.06
N ILE A 10 0.97 -24.56 1.11
CA ILE A 10 -0.47 -24.39 1.31
C ILE A 10 -1.05 -25.31 2.39
N ARG A 11 -0.38 -26.43 2.70
CA ARG A 11 -0.80 -27.33 3.79
C ARG A 11 -0.77 -26.65 5.14
N LYS A 12 0.12 -25.65 5.32
CA LYS A 12 0.20 -24.85 6.54
C LYS A 12 -0.99 -23.90 6.75
N PHE A 13 -1.85 -23.77 5.75
CA PHE A 13 -3.08 -22.98 5.84
C PHE A 13 -4.28 -23.83 6.29
N LEU A 14 -4.07 -25.11 6.52
CA LEU A 14 -5.11 -26.04 6.96
C LEU A 14 -4.96 -26.35 8.45
N LYS A 15 -6.09 -26.55 9.09
CA LYS A 15 -6.20 -27.13 10.43
C LYS A 15 -6.04 -28.66 10.37
N GLU A 16 -5.93 -29.31 11.52
CA GLU A 16 -5.82 -30.76 11.62
C GLU A 16 -7.02 -31.48 11.00
N ASP A 17 -8.21 -30.89 11.01
CA ASP A 17 -9.43 -31.42 10.39
C ASP A 17 -9.52 -31.20 8.88
N GLY A 18 -8.48 -30.61 8.26
CA GLY A 18 -8.43 -30.30 6.84
C GLY A 18 -9.19 -29.04 6.42
N SER A 19 -9.83 -28.33 7.34
CA SER A 19 -10.46 -27.05 7.06
C SER A 19 -9.43 -25.91 6.98
N VAL A 20 -9.78 -24.82 6.26
CA VAL A 20 -8.91 -23.65 6.11
C VAL A 20 -8.80 -22.90 7.44
N ASP A 21 -7.58 -22.66 7.89
CA ASP A 21 -7.31 -21.83 9.06
C ASP A 21 -7.35 -20.33 8.68
N LYS A 22 -8.52 -19.72 8.85
CA LYS A 22 -8.76 -18.29 8.58
C LYS A 22 -7.96 -17.35 9.50
N ASN A 23 -7.42 -17.87 10.60
CA ASN A 23 -6.59 -17.09 11.54
C ASN A 23 -5.10 -17.15 11.20
N ASN A 24 -4.71 -17.94 10.20
CA ASN A 24 -3.33 -18.01 9.77
C ASN A 24 -2.90 -16.66 9.20
N GLU A 25 -1.88 -16.04 9.80
CA GLU A 25 -1.41 -14.70 9.44
C GLU A 25 -0.90 -14.63 7.99
N THR A 26 -0.13 -15.63 7.58
CA THR A 26 0.37 -15.70 6.20
C THR A 26 -0.77 -15.80 5.19
N LEU A 27 -1.78 -16.61 5.47
CA LEU A 27 -2.97 -16.71 4.62
C LEU A 27 -3.70 -15.37 4.52
N ARG A 28 -3.86 -14.67 5.63
CA ARG A 28 -4.51 -13.33 5.66
C ARG A 28 -3.74 -12.33 4.79
N ILE A 29 -2.41 -12.35 4.83
CA ILE A 29 -1.57 -11.47 4.02
C ILE A 29 -1.72 -11.79 2.53
N VAL A 30 -1.52 -13.06 2.14
CA VAL A 30 -1.51 -13.45 0.71
C VAL A 30 -2.91 -13.43 0.07
N SER A 31 -3.97 -13.46 0.87
CA SER A 31 -5.35 -13.35 0.40
C SER A 31 -5.98 -11.96 0.58
N ASN A 32 -5.18 -10.96 0.96
CA ASN A 32 -5.68 -9.59 1.15
C ASN A 32 -6.16 -9.04 -0.20
N LYS A 33 -7.46 -8.80 -0.32
CA LYS A 33 -8.09 -8.37 -1.57
C LYS A 33 -7.55 -7.02 -2.06
N LYS A 34 -7.29 -6.08 -1.16
CA LYS A 34 -6.77 -4.76 -1.53
C LYS A 34 -5.33 -4.82 -2.02
N ALA A 35 -4.49 -5.67 -1.43
CA ALA A 35 -3.15 -5.92 -1.93
C ALA A 35 -3.17 -6.56 -3.32
N ILE A 36 -4.08 -7.51 -3.56
CA ILE A 36 -4.28 -8.14 -4.86
C ILE A 36 -4.81 -7.13 -5.89
N GLU A 37 -5.74 -6.25 -5.51
CA GLU A 37 -6.23 -5.16 -6.38
C GLU A 37 -5.09 -4.23 -6.81
N ILE A 38 -4.16 -3.89 -5.92
CA ILE A 38 -2.97 -3.08 -6.25
C ILE A 38 -2.10 -3.80 -7.28
N ASP A 39 -1.85 -5.09 -7.11
CA ASP A 39 -1.05 -5.88 -8.04
C ASP A 39 -1.71 -5.97 -9.43
N SER A 40 -3.00 -6.22 -9.46
CA SER A 40 -3.79 -6.44 -10.69
C SER A 40 -4.37 -5.17 -11.30
N ASP A 41 -3.99 -3.99 -10.81
CA ASP A 41 -4.53 -2.71 -11.29
C ASP A 41 -4.36 -2.56 -12.81
N PRO A 42 -5.45 -2.19 -13.55
CA PRO A 42 -5.45 -2.16 -15.01
C PRO A 42 -4.51 -1.12 -15.62
N LEU A 43 -4.04 -0.12 -14.88
CA LEU A 43 -3.02 0.81 -15.37
C LEU A 43 -1.71 0.08 -15.68
N GLY A 44 -1.40 -1.01 -14.98
CA GLY A 44 -0.28 -1.89 -15.30
C GLY A 44 1.11 -1.30 -15.06
N VAL A 45 1.22 -0.20 -14.33
CA VAL A 45 2.49 0.46 -14.02
C VAL A 45 3.15 -0.24 -12.84
N GLN A 46 4.43 -0.53 -12.95
CA GLN A 46 5.19 -1.12 -11.85
C GLN A 46 5.53 -0.10 -10.77
N CYS A 47 5.70 -0.57 -9.53
CA CYS A 47 6.16 0.30 -8.46
C CYS A 47 7.62 0.73 -8.66
N ARG A 48 7.94 1.92 -8.19
CA ARG A 48 9.30 2.47 -8.14
C ARG A 48 9.65 2.88 -6.72
N ARG A 49 10.94 2.79 -6.41
CA ARG A 49 11.47 3.35 -5.17
C ARG A 49 11.71 4.84 -5.38
N GLU A 50 10.95 5.66 -4.69
CA GLU A 50 11.05 7.12 -4.80
C GLU A 50 11.98 7.71 -3.73
N LYS A 51 12.06 7.09 -2.56
CA LYS A 51 12.81 7.62 -1.43
C LYS A 51 13.37 6.50 -0.56
N THR A 52 14.49 6.76 0.08
CA THR A 52 15.07 5.89 1.10
C THR A 52 15.31 6.71 2.36
N ASN A 53 14.75 6.26 3.49
CA ASN A 53 14.99 6.80 4.82
C ASN A 53 15.79 5.77 5.61
N GLY A 54 17.11 5.88 5.64
CA GLY A 54 17.97 4.85 6.23
C GLY A 54 17.78 3.49 5.55
N LEU A 55 17.28 2.49 6.27
CA LEU A 55 16.97 1.16 5.74
C LEU A 55 15.49 0.99 5.36
N CYS A 56 14.69 2.05 5.42
CA CYS A 56 13.29 2.02 5.03
C CYS A 56 13.10 2.68 3.65
N ASP A 57 12.60 1.92 2.70
CA ASP A 57 12.28 2.40 1.36
C ASP A 57 10.83 2.85 1.27
N VAL A 58 10.61 3.93 0.52
CA VAL A 58 9.29 4.40 0.09
C VAL A 58 9.11 3.98 -1.37
N LEU A 59 8.22 3.03 -1.60
CA LEU A 59 7.88 2.52 -2.93
C LEU A 59 6.53 3.08 -3.34
N VAL A 60 6.42 3.50 -4.60
CA VAL A 60 5.21 4.11 -5.14
C VAL A 60 4.77 3.38 -6.40
N LYS A 61 3.49 3.05 -6.49
CA LYS A 61 2.85 2.49 -7.67
C LYS A 61 1.67 3.36 -8.08
N PRO A 62 1.69 3.96 -9.26
CA PRO A 62 0.50 4.59 -9.83
C PRO A 62 -0.61 3.56 -10.06
N LEU A 63 -1.83 3.92 -9.71
CA LEU A 63 -3.03 3.12 -9.90
C LEU A 63 -4.02 3.83 -10.81
N SER A 64 -4.94 3.07 -11.36
CA SER A 64 -6.09 3.61 -12.08
C SER A 64 -6.93 4.54 -11.20
N ASP A 65 -7.81 5.33 -11.83
CA ASP A 65 -8.69 6.30 -11.15
C ASP A 65 -7.93 7.36 -10.33
N ASN A 66 -6.75 7.74 -10.82
CA ASN A 66 -5.91 8.80 -10.22
C ASN A 66 -5.60 8.55 -8.74
N ARG A 67 -5.19 7.32 -8.42
CA ARG A 67 -4.78 6.88 -7.08
C ARG A 67 -3.32 6.46 -7.03
N LEU A 68 -2.75 6.44 -5.85
CA LEU A 68 -1.40 5.94 -5.58
C LEU A 68 -1.46 4.79 -4.57
N ALA A 69 -0.68 3.75 -4.80
CA ALA A 69 -0.27 2.85 -3.73
C ALA A 69 1.12 3.26 -3.23
N VAL A 70 1.26 3.40 -1.92
CA VAL A 70 2.53 3.74 -1.26
C VAL A 70 2.87 2.66 -0.24
N CYS A 71 4.05 2.09 -0.39
CA CYS A 71 4.58 1.04 0.48
C CYS A 71 5.80 1.57 1.23
N LEU A 72 5.77 1.46 2.54
CA LEU A 72 6.92 1.70 3.41
C LEU A 72 7.52 0.35 3.78
N PHE A 73 8.71 0.06 3.28
CA PHE A 73 9.37 -1.22 3.46
C PHE A 73 10.66 -1.07 4.29
N ASN A 74 10.66 -1.61 5.49
CA ASN A 74 11.85 -1.65 6.34
C ASN A 74 12.67 -2.92 6.08
N LYS A 75 13.83 -2.74 5.49
CA LYS A 75 14.82 -3.81 5.22
C LYS A 75 15.74 -4.11 6.42
N GLY A 76 15.65 -3.29 7.45
CA GLY A 76 16.53 -3.36 8.61
C GLY A 76 16.03 -4.29 9.71
N CYS A 77 16.92 -4.58 10.66
CA CYS A 77 16.65 -5.46 11.81
C CYS A 77 16.05 -4.75 13.02
N VAL A 78 15.85 -3.43 12.92
CA VAL A 78 15.26 -2.60 13.99
C VAL A 78 14.15 -1.74 13.40
N THR A 79 13.26 -1.26 14.25
CA THR A 79 12.22 -0.32 13.84
C THR A 79 12.84 0.95 13.25
N GLN A 80 12.34 1.37 12.10
CA GLN A 80 12.76 2.59 11.40
C GLN A 80 11.55 3.52 11.26
N THR A 81 11.79 4.83 11.30
CA THR A 81 10.78 5.81 10.93
C THR A 81 10.91 6.14 9.45
N ALA A 82 9.83 5.97 8.72
CA ALA A 82 9.72 6.39 7.32
C ALA A 82 8.78 7.58 7.20
N SER A 83 9.16 8.56 6.40
CA SER A 83 8.35 9.77 6.16
C SER A 83 8.30 10.11 4.69
N PHE A 84 7.15 10.61 4.25
CA PHE A 84 6.93 11.15 2.92
C PHE A 84 5.83 12.21 2.96
N ASN A 85 5.74 12.98 1.88
CA ASN A 85 4.60 13.85 1.64
C ASN A 85 3.94 13.43 0.33
N VAL A 86 2.62 13.35 0.31
CA VAL A 86 1.85 12.98 -0.90
C VAL A 86 2.18 13.91 -2.06
N THR A 87 2.39 15.20 -1.82
CA THR A 87 2.74 16.15 -2.86
C THR A 87 4.07 15.86 -3.55
N GLU A 88 5.00 15.15 -2.89
CA GLU A 88 6.27 14.74 -3.48
C GLU A 88 6.10 13.54 -4.42
N LEU A 89 5.08 12.71 -4.18
CA LEU A 89 4.86 11.44 -4.85
C LEU A 89 3.79 11.50 -5.95
N ALA A 90 2.89 12.48 -5.88
CA ALA A 90 1.64 12.52 -6.62
C ALA A 90 1.72 13.29 -7.95
N ASP A 91 2.88 13.78 -8.33
CA ASP A 91 3.08 14.47 -9.60
C ASP A 91 3.99 13.64 -10.51
N ASN A 92 3.39 12.76 -11.27
CA ASN A 92 4.06 11.90 -12.23
C ASN A 92 3.23 11.77 -13.51
N GLU A 93 3.77 11.12 -14.53
CA GLU A 93 3.11 10.99 -15.84
C GLU A 93 1.77 10.21 -15.82
N TYR A 94 1.48 9.47 -14.76
CA TYR A 94 0.30 8.61 -14.65
C TYR A 94 -0.75 9.14 -13.69
N VAL A 95 -0.30 9.80 -12.62
CA VAL A 95 -1.17 10.26 -11.53
C VAL A 95 -0.77 11.67 -11.15
N THR A 96 -1.75 12.57 -11.15
CA THR A 96 -1.61 13.93 -10.64
C THR A 96 -2.69 14.15 -9.60
N LEU A 97 -2.33 14.08 -8.33
CA LEU A 97 -3.22 14.47 -7.25
C LEU A 97 -3.12 15.99 -7.05
N PRO A 98 -4.26 16.69 -6.92
CA PRO A 98 -4.23 18.10 -6.64
C PRO A 98 -3.42 18.36 -5.37
N LYS A 99 -2.70 19.47 -5.31
CA LYS A 99 -2.06 19.96 -4.09
C LYS A 99 -3.14 20.39 -3.10
N SER A 100 -3.84 19.42 -2.62
CA SER A 100 -4.92 19.52 -1.66
C SER A 100 -4.35 19.42 -0.26
N HIS A 101 -5.04 20.00 0.70
CA HIS A 101 -4.74 19.80 2.11
C HIS A 101 -5.46 18.56 2.68
N ARG A 102 -6.13 17.78 1.81
CA ARG A 102 -6.91 16.63 2.25
C ARG A 102 -6.78 15.48 1.27
N TYR A 103 -6.12 14.44 1.76
CA TYR A 103 -5.99 13.16 1.06
C TYR A 103 -6.65 12.06 1.88
N LYS A 104 -7.33 11.17 1.19
CA LYS A 104 -7.91 9.96 1.78
C LYS A 104 -6.90 8.83 1.68
N PHE A 105 -6.61 8.21 2.81
CA PHE A 105 -5.73 7.06 2.94
C PHE A 105 -6.55 5.83 3.31
N LEU A 106 -6.29 4.73 2.66
CA LEU A 106 -6.71 3.41 3.08
C LEU A 106 -5.48 2.63 3.54
N ASP A 107 -5.41 2.29 4.83
CA ASP A 107 -4.45 1.32 5.33
C ASP A 107 -4.90 -0.07 4.89
N VAL A 108 -4.09 -0.72 4.04
CA VAL A 108 -4.47 -2.00 3.40
C VAL A 108 -4.48 -3.14 4.40
N TRP A 109 -3.57 -3.14 5.38
CA TRP A 109 -3.47 -4.22 6.37
C TRP A 109 -4.51 -4.11 7.47
N GLU A 110 -4.75 -2.90 7.97
CA GLU A 110 -5.74 -2.64 9.02
C GLU A 110 -7.16 -2.46 8.46
N ASN A 111 -7.30 -2.31 7.14
CA ASN A 111 -8.58 -2.05 6.45
C ASN A 111 -9.33 -0.87 7.05
N CYS A 112 -8.63 0.21 7.34
CA CYS A 112 -9.21 1.45 7.87
C CYS A 112 -8.85 2.64 6.99
N GLU A 113 -9.77 3.60 6.95
CA GLU A 113 -9.62 4.83 6.18
C GLU A 113 -9.43 6.02 7.13
N PHE A 114 -8.59 6.96 6.72
CA PHE A 114 -8.42 8.24 7.40
C PHE A 114 -8.11 9.34 6.40
N VAL A 115 -8.28 10.58 6.82
CA VAL A 115 -7.97 11.77 6.01
C VAL A 115 -6.80 12.51 6.66
N SER A 116 -5.83 12.92 5.83
CA SER A 116 -4.63 13.63 6.24
C SER A 116 -4.31 14.76 5.28
N ASP A 117 -3.48 15.70 5.70
CA ASP A 117 -2.90 16.75 4.87
C ASP A 117 -1.83 16.26 3.89
N GLY A 118 -1.52 14.98 3.93
CA GLY A 118 -0.54 14.33 3.05
C GLY A 118 0.85 14.17 3.66
N ALA A 119 1.14 14.73 4.80
CA ALA A 119 2.38 14.48 5.53
C ALA A 119 2.23 13.16 6.33
N VAL A 120 3.13 12.22 6.10
CA VAL A 120 3.12 10.92 6.76
C VAL A 120 4.48 10.68 7.42
N SER A 121 4.45 10.25 8.67
CA SER A 121 5.63 9.79 9.40
C SER A 121 5.24 8.59 10.25
N GLU A 122 5.73 7.41 9.88
CA GLU A 122 5.33 6.14 10.47
C GLU A 122 6.51 5.32 10.94
N ALA A 123 6.36 4.71 12.12
CA ALA A 123 7.29 3.70 12.60
C ALA A 123 6.99 2.36 11.92
N VAL A 124 7.97 1.84 11.20
CA VAL A 124 7.88 0.54 10.52
C VAL A 124 8.76 -0.45 11.24
N GLY A 125 8.18 -1.52 11.76
CA GLY A 125 8.90 -2.58 12.47
C GLY A 125 9.96 -3.27 11.61
N LYS A 126 10.87 -4.02 12.23
CA LYS A 126 11.89 -4.78 11.52
C LYS A 126 11.26 -5.69 10.46
N HIS A 127 11.78 -5.67 9.25
CA HIS A 127 11.30 -6.48 8.11
C HIS A 127 9.79 -6.34 7.83
N ALA A 128 9.17 -5.26 8.32
CA ALA A 128 7.74 -5.01 8.15
C ALA A 128 7.45 -4.09 6.98
N VAL A 129 6.19 -4.04 6.62
CA VAL A 129 5.64 -3.24 5.53
C VAL A 129 4.40 -2.51 6.01
N LYS A 130 4.31 -1.21 5.68
CA LYS A 130 3.06 -0.43 5.69
C LYS A 130 2.62 -0.21 4.25
N LEU A 131 1.35 -0.33 3.97
CA LEU A 131 0.81 -0.21 2.61
C LEU A 131 -0.47 0.63 2.62
N TYR A 132 -0.46 1.70 1.83
CA TYR A 132 -1.58 2.64 1.71
C TYR A 132 -2.05 2.76 0.27
N ILE A 133 -3.36 2.93 0.09
CA ILE A 133 -3.94 3.48 -1.13
C ILE A 133 -4.33 4.92 -0.83
N ILE A 134 -3.89 5.86 -1.68
CA ILE A 134 -4.06 7.29 -1.48
C ILE A 134 -4.82 7.88 -2.68
N GLU A 135 -5.83 8.68 -2.38
CA GLU A 135 -6.60 9.45 -3.36
C GLU A 135 -6.89 10.86 -2.83
N SER A 136 -7.33 11.75 -3.70
CA SER A 136 -7.81 13.06 -3.26
C SER A 136 -9.08 12.89 -2.41
N ALA A 137 -9.15 13.56 -1.27
CA ALA A 137 -10.37 13.63 -0.47
C ALA A 137 -11.37 14.66 -0.99
N ASP A 138 -10.92 15.57 -1.84
CA ASP A 138 -11.79 16.52 -2.51
C ASP A 138 -12.50 15.78 -3.63
N THR A 139 -13.73 15.31 -3.38
CA THR A 139 -14.64 14.97 -4.45
C THR A 139 -14.78 16.21 -5.33
N ALA A 140 -14.32 16.11 -6.58
CA ALA A 140 -14.76 17.06 -7.58
C ALA A 140 -16.30 17.07 -7.51
N LYS A 141 -16.86 18.10 -6.89
CA LYS A 141 -18.23 18.46 -7.20
C LYS A 141 -18.15 18.80 -8.68
N ASN A 142 -18.57 17.84 -9.52
CA ASN A 142 -19.01 18.16 -10.85
C ASN A 142 -20.13 19.17 -10.65
N GLY A 143 -19.74 20.43 -10.62
CA GLY A 143 -20.68 21.51 -10.76
C GLY A 143 -21.33 21.33 -12.13
N GLU A 144 -22.60 21.39 -12.12
CA GLU A 144 -23.40 21.54 -13.30
C GLU A 144 -22.88 22.66 -14.22
#